data_011f0f4aba77028df05aa1a4859046fb
#
_entry.id   011f0f4aba77028df05aa1a4859046fb
#
_cell.length_a   1.000
_cell.length_b   1.000
_cell.length_c   1.000
_cell.angle_alpha   90.00
_cell.angle_beta   90.00
_cell.angle_gamma   90.00
#
_symmetry.space_group_name_H-M   'P 1'
#
loop_
_entity.id
_entity.type
_entity.pdbx_description
1 polymer ?
#
loop_
_entity_poly.entity_id
_entity_poly.type
_entity_poly.pdbx_seq_one_letter_code
_entity_poly.pdbx_strand_id
1 'polypeptide(L)'
;SSGIGRDMARYLSSLGWELVLTARNISSLRKLSAELKTKTEIIPLDLADEKSVFELYKRCSGKNIDLLINNAGYGIFGEFDKTSLKDELDMINVNIKAVHILTKLFLKDFKRKNRGRILNVASSAGFMTGPLLSSYYASKNYVVRLSLAIHEELRRSKSNVRISVFCPGPVNTNFNSRAGVSFSVKPVSSEYAARYAVDKCLSGKTVIIPSMD
;
A
#
# COMPACT_ATOMS: atom_id res chain seq x y z
N SER A 1 10.28 2.48 -1.16
CA SER A 1 11.67 3.00 -1.00
C SER A 1 11.79 4.02 0.14
N SER A 2 10.71 4.38 0.81
CA SER A 2 10.71 5.28 1.97
C SER A 2 9.55 4.96 2.92
N GLY A 3 9.58 5.51 4.14
CA GLY A 3 8.49 5.40 5.12
C GLY A 3 8.06 3.96 5.40
N ILE A 4 6.76 3.77 5.60
CA ILE A 4 6.17 2.48 5.98
C ILE A 4 6.55 1.35 5.01
N GLY A 5 6.52 1.59 3.69
CA GLY A 5 6.85 0.56 2.70
C GLY A 5 8.30 0.08 2.77
N ARG A 6 9.25 0.98 3.04
CA ARG A 6 10.65 0.62 3.30
C ARG A 6 10.78 -0.26 4.54
N ASP A 7 10.11 0.12 5.61
CA ASP A 7 10.22 -0.59 6.88
C ASP A 7 9.46 -1.93 6.86
N MET A 8 8.37 -2.04 6.09
CA MET A 8 7.74 -3.33 5.77
C MET A 8 8.70 -4.25 5.00
N ALA A 9 9.44 -3.73 4.01
CA ALA A 9 10.42 -4.52 3.26
C ALA A 9 11.54 -5.04 4.17
N ARG A 10 12.09 -4.19 5.05
CA ARG A 10 13.09 -4.57 6.04
C ARG A 10 12.57 -5.65 6.98
N TYR A 11 11.35 -5.48 7.48
CA TYR A 11 10.75 -6.44 8.40
C TYR A 11 10.48 -7.78 7.72
N LEU A 12 9.89 -7.80 6.53
CA LEU A 12 9.67 -9.04 5.77
C LEU A 12 10.98 -9.76 5.44
N SER A 13 12.03 -9.03 5.04
CA SER A 13 13.35 -9.60 4.83
C SER A 13 13.93 -10.22 6.10
N SER A 14 13.70 -9.60 7.27
CA SER A 14 14.12 -10.17 8.56
C SER A 14 13.39 -11.48 8.92
N LEU A 15 12.18 -11.66 8.39
CA LEU A 15 11.38 -12.89 8.51
C LEU A 15 11.70 -13.93 7.43
N GLY A 16 12.68 -13.68 6.57
CA GLY A 16 13.14 -14.61 5.53
C GLY A 16 12.38 -14.51 4.19
N TRP A 17 11.53 -13.51 3.98
CA TRP A 17 10.82 -13.33 2.71
C TRP A 17 11.75 -12.81 1.61
N GLU A 18 11.70 -13.41 0.43
CA GLU A 18 12.25 -12.83 -0.79
C GLU A 18 11.31 -11.73 -1.29
N LEU A 19 11.86 -10.65 -1.86
CA LEU A 19 11.10 -9.45 -2.16
C LEU A 19 11.22 -9.01 -3.61
N VAL A 20 10.10 -8.55 -4.17
CA VAL A 20 10.07 -7.72 -5.37
C VAL A 20 9.69 -6.30 -4.93
N LEU A 21 10.56 -5.33 -5.18
CA LEU A 21 10.39 -3.94 -4.79
C LEU A 21 10.16 -3.06 -6.00
N THR A 22 9.12 -2.23 -5.96
CA THR A 22 8.85 -1.24 -7.00
C THR A 22 8.74 0.17 -6.42
N ALA A 23 9.32 1.13 -7.09
CA ALA A 23 9.20 2.56 -6.88
C ALA A 23 9.79 3.31 -8.07
N ARG A 24 9.56 4.61 -8.18
CA ARG A 24 10.13 5.45 -9.26
C ARG A 24 11.65 5.63 -9.13
N ASN A 25 12.14 5.82 -7.92
CA ASN A 25 13.55 6.13 -7.67
C ASN A 25 14.40 4.86 -7.55
N ILE A 26 15.14 4.57 -8.62
CA ILE A 26 16.02 3.40 -8.69
C ILE A 26 17.16 3.44 -7.65
N SER A 27 17.71 4.62 -7.35
CA SER A 27 18.80 4.74 -6.36
C SER A 27 18.32 4.38 -4.97
N SER A 28 17.12 4.84 -4.59
CA SER A 28 16.49 4.45 -3.32
C SER A 28 16.15 2.96 -3.25
N LEU A 29 15.74 2.35 -4.38
CA LEU A 29 15.50 0.90 -4.45
C LEU A 29 16.80 0.11 -4.29
N ARG A 30 17.88 0.52 -4.97
CA ARG A 30 19.20 -0.12 -4.86
C ARG A 30 19.75 -0.04 -3.44
N LYS A 31 19.64 1.15 -2.81
CA LYS A 31 20.06 1.33 -1.42
C LYS A 31 19.30 0.41 -0.49
N LEU A 32 17.96 0.37 -0.60
CA LEU A 32 17.15 -0.52 0.23
C LEU A 32 17.49 -2.00 -0.04
N SER A 33 17.59 -2.41 -1.30
CA SER A 33 17.93 -3.79 -1.65
C SER A 33 19.27 -4.25 -1.06
N ALA A 34 20.27 -3.36 -1.01
CA ALA A 34 21.58 -3.66 -0.42
C ALA A 34 21.53 -3.83 1.12
N GLU A 35 20.51 -3.28 1.78
CA GLU A 35 20.32 -3.43 3.23
C GLU A 35 19.60 -4.74 3.61
N LEU A 36 18.92 -5.38 2.65
CA LEU A 36 18.08 -6.54 2.91
C LEU A 36 18.90 -7.84 2.93
N LYS A 37 18.50 -8.76 3.80
CA LYS A 37 19.21 -10.04 4.02
C LYS A 37 18.76 -11.14 3.05
N THR A 38 17.63 -10.94 2.39
CA THR A 38 17.03 -11.93 1.49
C THR A 38 17.15 -11.49 0.04
N LYS A 39 16.97 -12.42 -0.88
CA LYS A 39 16.96 -12.13 -2.31
C LYS A 39 15.92 -11.07 -2.64
N THR A 40 16.34 -10.05 -3.36
CA THR A 40 15.51 -8.90 -3.70
C THR A 40 15.66 -8.55 -5.17
N GLU A 41 14.54 -8.47 -5.87
CA GLU A 41 14.46 -7.93 -7.23
C GLU A 41 13.91 -6.51 -7.17
N ILE A 42 14.52 -5.58 -7.90
CA ILE A 42 14.03 -4.21 -8.00
C ILE A 42 13.45 -3.97 -9.40
N ILE A 43 12.27 -3.37 -9.45
CA ILE A 43 11.55 -3.03 -10.67
C ILE A 43 11.19 -1.55 -10.62
N PRO A 44 12.04 -0.65 -11.17
CA PRO A 44 11.77 0.78 -11.14
C PRO A 44 10.67 1.11 -12.14
N LEU A 45 9.50 1.51 -11.65
CA LEU A 45 8.32 1.86 -12.44
C LEU A 45 7.54 3.01 -11.76
N ASP A 46 6.84 3.80 -12.57
CA ASP A 46 5.89 4.80 -12.07
C ASP A 46 4.47 4.22 -12.08
N LEU A 47 3.89 4.06 -10.91
CA LEU A 47 2.54 3.53 -10.75
C LEU A 47 1.43 4.54 -11.11
N ALA A 48 1.76 5.79 -11.42
CA ALA A 48 0.83 6.73 -12.03
C ALA A 48 0.56 6.40 -13.51
N ASP A 49 1.48 5.69 -14.17
CA ASP A 49 1.31 5.19 -15.52
C ASP A 49 0.68 3.79 -15.52
N GLU A 50 -0.47 3.67 -16.15
CA GLU A 50 -1.22 2.40 -16.22
C GLU A 50 -0.43 1.29 -16.90
N LYS A 51 0.34 1.60 -17.96
CA LYS A 51 1.17 0.61 -18.66
C LYS A 51 2.23 0.04 -17.73
N SER A 52 2.83 0.89 -16.89
CA SER A 52 3.79 0.47 -15.87
C SER A 52 3.16 -0.46 -14.81
N VAL A 53 1.90 -0.25 -14.46
CA VAL A 53 1.19 -1.14 -13.52
C VAL A 53 1.00 -2.54 -14.13
N PHE A 54 0.59 -2.63 -15.41
CA PHE A 54 0.48 -3.92 -16.10
C PHE A 54 1.84 -4.58 -16.32
N GLU A 55 2.89 -3.79 -16.61
CA GLU A 55 4.26 -4.30 -16.75
C GLU A 55 4.77 -4.91 -15.42
N LEU A 56 4.50 -4.24 -14.29
CA LEU A 56 4.82 -4.78 -12.97
C LEU A 56 4.18 -6.15 -12.75
N TYR A 57 2.88 -6.25 -13.03
CA TYR A 57 2.17 -7.53 -12.90
C TYR A 57 2.76 -8.59 -13.81
N LYS A 58 3.02 -8.27 -15.08
CA LYS A 58 3.63 -9.18 -16.05
C LYS A 58 4.99 -9.70 -15.57
N ARG A 59 5.84 -8.83 -15.05
CA ARG A 59 7.17 -9.21 -14.51
C ARG A 59 7.07 -10.06 -13.23
N CYS A 60 5.99 -9.96 -12.49
CA CYS A 60 5.70 -10.82 -11.34
C CYS A 60 4.98 -12.12 -11.72
N SER A 61 4.34 -12.15 -12.89
CA SER A 61 3.65 -13.33 -13.40
C SER A 61 4.63 -14.50 -13.59
N GLY A 62 4.25 -15.68 -13.11
CA GLY A 62 5.13 -16.86 -13.11
C GLY A 62 6.07 -16.96 -11.90
N LYS A 63 6.22 -15.90 -11.09
CA LYS A 63 6.90 -15.97 -9.80
C LYS A 63 5.93 -16.51 -8.73
N ASN A 64 6.49 -17.16 -7.71
CA ASN A 64 5.68 -17.65 -6.60
C ASN A 64 5.40 -16.53 -5.59
N ILE A 65 4.59 -15.55 -6.00
CA ILE A 65 4.18 -14.46 -5.11
C ILE A 65 3.11 -14.98 -4.15
N ASP A 66 3.30 -14.80 -2.86
CA ASP A 66 2.36 -15.18 -1.80
C ASP A 66 1.76 -13.98 -1.06
N LEU A 67 2.38 -12.79 -1.19
CA LEU A 67 1.92 -11.55 -0.57
C LEU A 67 2.07 -10.37 -1.52
N LEU A 68 0.97 -9.66 -1.78
CA LEU A 68 0.97 -8.36 -2.44
C LEU A 68 0.77 -7.27 -1.39
N ILE A 69 1.64 -6.25 -1.39
CA ILE A 69 1.47 -5.05 -0.57
C ILE A 69 1.33 -3.82 -1.47
N ASN A 70 0.14 -3.27 -1.55
CA ASN A 70 -0.13 -2.00 -2.20
C ASN A 70 0.09 -0.87 -1.21
N ASN A 71 1.34 -0.37 -1.13
CA ASN A 71 1.73 0.67 -0.18
C ASN A 71 1.87 2.06 -0.82
N ALA A 72 2.18 2.14 -2.12
CA ALA A 72 2.38 3.41 -2.79
C ALA A 72 1.16 4.32 -2.67
N GLY A 73 1.40 5.58 -2.34
CA GLY A 73 0.35 6.58 -2.20
C GLY A 73 0.87 7.88 -1.63
N TYR A 74 0.18 8.96 -1.92
CA TYR A 74 0.47 10.30 -1.41
C TYR A 74 -0.79 11.14 -1.35
N GLY A 75 -0.71 12.31 -0.73
CA GLY A 75 -1.79 13.29 -0.65
C GLY A 75 -1.39 14.62 -1.24
N ILE A 76 -2.36 15.43 -1.60
CA ILE A 76 -2.22 16.81 -2.08
C ILE A 76 -3.09 17.67 -1.17
N PHE A 77 -2.48 18.70 -0.57
CA PHE A 77 -3.14 19.63 0.33
C PHE A 77 -3.51 20.93 -0.39
N GLY A 78 -4.71 21.41 -0.20
CA GLY A 78 -5.20 22.66 -0.72
C GLY A 78 -6.72 22.65 -0.91
N GLU A 79 -7.30 23.83 -1.13
CA GLU A 79 -8.69 23.95 -1.55
C GLU A 79 -8.87 23.24 -2.90
N PHE A 80 -9.97 22.50 -3.04
CA PHE A 80 -10.18 21.61 -4.19
C PHE A 80 -10.14 22.34 -5.54
N ASP A 81 -10.62 23.58 -5.59
CA ASP A 81 -10.59 24.43 -6.80
C ASP A 81 -9.23 25.12 -7.05
N LYS A 82 -8.29 25.02 -6.12
CA LYS A 82 -6.95 25.64 -6.19
C LYS A 82 -5.83 24.63 -6.49
N THR A 83 -6.05 23.35 -6.20
CA THR A 83 -5.05 22.30 -6.45
C THR A 83 -4.93 22.00 -7.95
N SER A 84 -3.77 21.48 -8.36
CA SER A 84 -3.50 21.09 -9.74
C SER A 84 -4.31 19.86 -10.13
N LEU A 85 -5.20 19.96 -11.10
CA LEU A 85 -5.95 18.82 -11.64
C LEU A 85 -5.03 17.70 -12.11
N LYS A 86 -3.91 18.03 -12.76
CA LYS A 86 -2.94 17.04 -13.23
C LYS A 86 -2.37 16.25 -12.07
N ASP A 87 -1.95 16.91 -10.99
CA ASP A 87 -1.35 16.26 -9.83
C ASP A 87 -2.37 15.40 -9.08
N GLU A 88 -3.63 15.84 -9.02
CA GLU A 88 -4.72 15.04 -8.45
C GLU A 88 -5.02 13.79 -9.28
N LEU A 89 -5.03 13.88 -10.61
CA LEU A 89 -5.21 12.72 -11.47
C LEU A 89 -4.05 11.73 -11.34
N ASP A 90 -2.81 12.20 -11.23
CA ASP A 90 -1.65 11.37 -10.97
C ASP A 90 -1.76 10.68 -9.59
N MET A 91 -2.23 11.40 -8.57
CA MET A 91 -2.51 10.82 -7.25
C MET A 91 -3.62 9.75 -7.31
N ILE A 92 -4.70 10.01 -8.02
CA ILE A 92 -5.80 9.04 -8.22
C ILE A 92 -5.29 7.79 -8.94
N ASN A 93 -4.44 7.96 -9.96
CA ASN A 93 -3.83 6.83 -10.65
C ASN A 93 -3.02 5.95 -9.69
N VAL A 94 -2.21 6.55 -8.80
CA VAL A 94 -1.42 5.79 -7.82
C VAL A 94 -2.30 5.22 -6.71
N ASN A 95 -3.12 6.06 -6.06
CA ASN A 95 -3.85 5.68 -4.85
C ASN A 95 -5.05 4.75 -5.11
N ILE A 96 -5.65 4.84 -6.31
CA ILE A 96 -6.84 4.08 -6.68
C ILE A 96 -6.56 3.11 -7.82
N LYS A 97 -6.20 3.63 -9.00
CA LYS A 97 -6.14 2.80 -10.22
C LYS A 97 -5.10 1.68 -10.11
N ALA A 98 -3.88 2.00 -9.68
CA ALA A 98 -2.83 1.01 -9.49
C ALA A 98 -3.23 -0.04 -8.44
N VAL A 99 -3.76 0.40 -7.31
CA VAL A 99 -4.25 -0.50 -6.24
C VAL A 99 -5.35 -1.42 -6.77
N HIS A 100 -6.31 -0.88 -7.51
CA HIS A 100 -7.42 -1.65 -8.10
C HIS A 100 -6.90 -2.72 -9.08
N ILE A 101 -6.06 -2.32 -10.02
CA ILE A 101 -5.52 -3.23 -11.05
C ILE A 101 -4.71 -4.36 -10.40
N LEU A 102 -3.74 -4.02 -9.56
CA LEU A 102 -2.88 -5.03 -8.92
C LEU A 102 -3.68 -5.93 -7.98
N THR A 103 -4.59 -5.38 -7.18
CA THR A 103 -5.49 -6.19 -6.33
C THR A 103 -6.27 -7.17 -7.18
N LYS A 104 -6.89 -6.74 -8.27
CA LYS A 104 -7.71 -7.62 -9.13
C LYS A 104 -6.90 -8.72 -9.80
N LEU A 105 -5.74 -8.39 -10.35
CA LEU A 105 -4.90 -9.34 -11.08
C LEU A 105 -4.29 -10.38 -10.13
N PHE A 106 -3.68 -9.95 -9.03
CA PHE A 106 -3.12 -10.86 -8.04
C PHE A 106 -4.20 -11.68 -7.32
N LEU A 107 -5.38 -11.11 -7.07
CA LEU A 107 -6.50 -11.86 -6.50
C LEU A 107 -6.89 -13.04 -7.38
N LYS A 108 -6.93 -12.86 -8.72
CA LYS A 108 -7.21 -13.96 -9.65
C LYS A 108 -6.15 -15.07 -9.54
N ASP A 109 -4.87 -14.69 -9.46
CA ASP A 109 -3.79 -15.66 -9.33
C ASP A 109 -3.83 -16.39 -7.99
N PHE A 110 -4.05 -15.66 -6.90
CA PHE A 110 -4.17 -16.24 -5.57
C PHE A 110 -5.38 -17.17 -5.43
N LYS A 111 -6.53 -16.80 -6.02
CA LYS A 111 -7.71 -17.69 -6.05
C LYS A 111 -7.44 -18.99 -6.83
N ARG A 112 -6.71 -18.91 -7.94
CA ARG A 112 -6.33 -20.10 -8.72
C ARG A 112 -5.41 -21.05 -7.94
N LYS A 113 -4.49 -20.48 -7.13
CA LYS A 113 -3.64 -21.26 -6.22
C LYS A 113 -4.35 -21.66 -4.92
N ASN A 114 -5.51 -21.07 -4.64
CA ASN A 114 -6.23 -21.12 -3.36
C ASN A 114 -5.36 -20.73 -2.15
N ARG A 115 -4.40 -19.84 -2.37
CA ARG A 115 -3.54 -19.26 -1.33
C ARG A 115 -3.02 -17.89 -1.75
N GLY A 116 -2.73 -17.06 -0.79
CA GLY A 116 -2.14 -15.74 -0.99
C GLY A 116 -2.77 -14.69 -0.08
N ARG A 117 -2.08 -13.58 0.05
CA ARG A 117 -2.49 -12.45 0.88
C ARG A 117 -2.35 -11.15 0.12
N ILE A 118 -3.27 -10.23 0.36
CA ILE A 118 -3.21 -8.86 -0.14
C ILE A 118 -3.27 -7.93 1.06
N LEU A 119 -2.34 -6.98 1.14
CA LEU A 119 -2.36 -5.90 2.11
C LEU A 119 -2.47 -4.57 1.36
N ASN A 120 -3.61 -3.93 1.45
CA ASN A 120 -3.82 -2.60 0.92
C ASN A 120 -3.57 -1.55 2.00
N VAL A 121 -2.66 -0.60 1.74
CA VAL A 121 -2.37 0.49 2.68
C VAL A 121 -3.30 1.67 2.40
N ALA A 122 -4.29 1.82 3.26
CA ALA A 122 -5.19 2.96 3.29
C ALA A 122 -4.69 4.05 4.27
N SER A 123 -5.56 4.51 5.15
CA SER A 123 -5.32 5.49 6.21
C SER A 123 -6.55 5.54 7.12
N SER A 124 -6.44 6.10 8.31
CA SER A 124 -7.60 6.55 9.11
C SER A 124 -8.49 7.53 8.33
N ALA A 125 -7.92 8.28 7.38
CA ALA A 125 -8.64 9.10 6.40
C ALA A 125 -9.66 8.31 5.57
N GLY A 126 -9.53 6.99 5.48
CA GLY A 126 -10.46 6.11 4.77
C GLY A 126 -11.83 5.93 5.45
N PHE A 127 -12.05 6.51 6.61
CA PHE A 127 -13.31 6.42 7.36
C PHE A 127 -14.06 7.75 7.50
N MET A 128 -13.50 8.83 6.98
CA MET A 128 -14.06 10.17 7.16
C MET A 128 -13.86 11.04 5.92
N THR A 129 -14.40 12.26 5.96
CA THR A 129 -14.16 13.32 4.99
C THR A 129 -13.04 14.23 5.48
N GLY A 130 -12.28 14.86 4.58
CA GLY A 130 -11.20 15.78 4.97
C GLY A 130 -11.13 16.99 4.07
N PRO A 131 -11.65 18.15 4.51
CA PRO A 131 -11.41 19.41 3.82
C PRO A 131 -9.91 19.66 3.60
N LEU A 132 -9.56 20.31 2.51
CA LEU A 132 -8.20 20.59 2.05
C LEU A 132 -7.36 19.34 1.66
N LEU A 133 -7.90 18.14 1.81
CA LEU A 133 -7.33 16.85 1.39
C LEU A 133 -8.42 16.00 0.71
N SER A 134 -9.38 16.64 0.04
CA SER A 134 -10.61 16.01 -0.46
C SER A 134 -10.35 14.75 -1.28
N SER A 135 -9.54 14.86 -2.32
CA SER A 135 -9.21 13.74 -3.22
C SER A 135 -8.40 12.63 -2.50
N TYR A 136 -7.53 12.99 -1.57
CA TYR A 136 -6.80 12.01 -0.77
C TYR A 136 -7.73 11.18 0.12
N TYR A 137 -8.59 11.85 0.90
CA TYR A 137 -9.57 11.15 1.77
C TYR A 137 -10.48 10.25 0.94
N ALA A 138 -11.02 10.77 -0.18
CA ALA A 138 -11.83 9.98 -1.09
C ALA A 138 -11.09 8.75 -1.62
N SER A 139 -9.82 8.90 -2.00
CA SER A 139 -8.99 7.79 -2.48
C SER A 139 -8.79 6.71 -1.41
N LYS A 140 -8.57 7.10 -0.16
CA LYS A 140 -8.40 6.15 0.95
C LYS A 140 -9.71 5.49 1.37
N ASN A 141 -10.85 6.21 1.29
CA ASN A 141 -12.18 5.62 1.42
C ASN A 141 -12.41 4.52 0.36
N TYR A 142 -12.06 4.80 -0.91
CA TYR A 142 -12.16 3.80 -1.98
C TYR A 142 -11.41 2.51 -1.61
N VAL A 143 -10.15 2.61 -1.20
CA VAL A 143 -9.32 1.45 -0.84
C VAL A 143 -9.90 0.65 0.33
N VAL A 144 -10.42 1.34 1.36
CA VAL A 144 -11.07 0.67 2.50
C VAL A 144 -12.28 -0.10 2.03
N ARG A 145 -13.21 0.54 1.30
CA ARG A 145 -14.47 -0.09 0.88
C ARG A 145 -14.24 -1.23 -0.10
N LEU A 146 -13.34 -1.06 -1.06
CA LEU A 146 -12.95 -2.12 -1.98
C LEU A 146 -12.41 -3.34 -1.24
N SER A 147 -11.50 -3.14 -0.29
CA SER A 147 -10.88 -4.23 0.46
C SER A 147 -11.90 -4.99 1.32
N LEU A 148 -12.83 -4.29 1.95
CA LEU A 148 -13.88 -4.91 2.76
C LEU A 148 -14.88 -5.69 1.93
N ALA A 149 -15.27 -5.17 0.76
CA ALA A 149 -16.15 -5.88 -0.17
C ALA A 149 -15.52 -7.20 -0.66
N ILE A 150 -14.24 -7.13 -1.10
CA ILE A 150 -13.49 -8.31 -1.53
C ILE A 150 -13.32 -9.31 -0.39
N HIS A 151 -13.06 -8.84 0.83
CA HIS A 151 -12.99 -9.72 2.00
C HIS A 151 -14.26 -10.52 2.18
N GLU A 152 -15.43 -9.89 2.08
CA GLU A 152 -16.72 -10.57 2.22
C GLU A 152 -16.99 -11.56 1.09
N GLU A 153 -16.61 -11.24 -0.15
CA GLU A 153 -16.68 -12.18 -1.27
C GLU A 153 -15.81 -13.43 -1.03
N LEU A 154 -14.59 -13.24 -0.53
CA LEU A 154 -13.67 -14.33 -0.18
C LEU A 154 -14.22 -15.20 0.97
N ARG A 155 -14.80 -14.56 1.99
CA ARG A 155 -15.43 -15.24 3.13
C ARG A 155 -16.61 -16.11 2.67
N ARG A 156 -17.51 -15.56 1.84
CA ARG A 156 -18.68 -16.30 1.30
C ARG A 156 -18.26 -17.48 0.43
N SER A 157 -17.21 -17.31 -0.36
CA SER A 157 -16.68 -18.39 -1.21
C SER A 157 -15.77 -19.37 -0.47
N LYS A 158 -15.62 -19.25 0.87
CA LYS A 158 -14.75 -20.08 1.71
C LYS A 158 -13.31 -20.19 1.16
N SER A 159 -12.83 -19.10 0.58
CA SER A 159 -11.47 -19.02 0.00
C SER A 159 -10.40 -19.03 1.09
N ASN A 160 -9.26 -19.66 0.82
CA ASN A 160 -8.06 -19.53 1.66
C ASN A 160 -7.26 -18.24 1.40
N VAL A 161 -7.60 -17.49 0.35
CA VAL A 161 -7.01 -16.17 0.10
C VAL A 161 -7.50 -15.18 1.14
N ARG A 162 -6.62 -14.28 1.57
CA ARG A 162 -6.94 -13.24 2.55
C ARG A 162 -6.62 -11.86 1.98
N ILE A 163 -7.45 -10.89 2.33
CA ILE A 163 -7.21 -9.47 2.06
C ILE A 163 -7.31 -8.69 3.36
N SER A 164 -6.35 -7.82 3.58
CA SER A 164 -6.28 -6.91 4.71
C SER A 164 -6.20 -5.47 4.22
N VAL A 165 -6.76 -4.54 4.98
CA VAL A 165 -6.59 -3.11 4.78
C VAL A 165 -5.95 -2.49 6.01
N PHE A 166 -4.81 -1.83 5.82
CA PHE A 166 -4.08 -1.13 6.86
C PHE A 166 -4.47 0.35 6.88
N CYS A 167 -4.97 0.80 8.01
CA CYS A 167 -5.53 2.14 8.19
C CYS A 167 -4.78 2.88 9.32
N PRO A 168 -3.51 3.26 9.12
CA PRO A 168 -2.78 4.01 10.12
C PRO A 168 -3.35 5.42 10.29
N GLY A 169 -3.22 5.95 11.50
CA GLY A 169 -3.25 7.38 11.77
C GLY A 169 -1.95 8.05 11.31
N PRO A 170 -1.58 9.20 11.88
CA PRO A 170 -0.32 9.87 11.57
C PRO A 170 0.89 8.96 11.87
N VAL A 171 1.77 8.81 10.89
CA VAL A 171 3.02 8.05 11.00
C VAL A 171 4.19 8.98 10.70
N ASN A 172 5.26 8.87 11.46
CA ASN A 172 6.47 9.66 11.25
C ASN A 172 7.17 9.23 9.95
N THR A 173 6.83 9.89 8.85
CA THR A 173 7.36 9.67 7.51
C THR A 173 7.43 11.00 6.76
N ASN A 174 8.05 11.00 5.58
CA ASN A 174 8.06 12.15 4.70
C ASN A 174 6.68 12.48 4.08
N PHE A 175 5.63 11.76 4.45
CA PHE A 175 4.27 12.03 3.96
C PHE A 175 3.79 13.42 4.39
N ASN A 176 3.97 13.79 5.67
CA ASN A 176 3.50 15.06 6.21
C ASN A 176 4.15 16.25 5.51
N SER A 177 5.46 16.18 5.25
CA SER A 177 6.18 17.25 4.53
C SER A 177 5.78 17.33 3.06
N ARG A 178 5.45 16.21 2.42
CA ARG A 178 4.97 16.19 1.03
C ARG A 178 3.53 16.67 0.87
N ALA A 179 2.68 16.32 1.83
CA ALA A 179 1.29 16.73 1.85
C ALA A 179 1.08 18.14 2.44
N GLY A 180 2.15 18.77 3.00
CA GLY A 180 2.06 20.11 3.60
C GLY A 180 1.18 20.18 4.85
N VAL A 181 1.00 19.07 5.58
CA VAL A 181 0.11 18.98 6.74
C VAL A 181 0.89 18.78 8.04
N SER A 182 0.39 19.40 9.11
CA SER A 182 0.77 19.11 10.49
C SER A 182 -0.42 18.50 11.22
N PHE A 183 -0.17 17.43 11.97
CA PHE A 183 -1.19 16.77 12.77
C PHE A 183 -1.00 17.14 14.26
N SER A 184 -2.11 17.38 14.95
CA SER A 184 -2.12 17.63 16.41
C SER A 184 -1.89 16.36 17.23
N VAL A 185 -1.97 15.18 16.61
CA VAL A 185 -1.77 13.88 17.25
C VAL A 185 -0.33 13.42 17.06
N LYS A 186 0.31 12.91 18.12
CA LYS A 186 1.68 12.37 18.07
C LYS A 186 1.75 11.20 17.08
N PRO A 187 2.61 11.27 16.06
CA PRO A 187 2.72 10.19 15.08
C PRO A 187 3.43 8.96 15.69
N VAL A 188 3.01 7.77 15.29
CA VAL A 188 3.74 6.52 15.59
C VAL A 188 4.96 6.38 14.69
N SER A 189 5.96 5.58 15.11
CA SER A 189 7.12 5.32 14.26
C SER A 189 6.74 4.49 13.02
N SER A 190 7.45 4.67 11.91
CA SER A 190 7.19 3.91 10.69
C SER A 190 7.58 2.44 10.84
N GLU A 191 8.59 2.13 11.65
CA GLU A 191 8.97 0.75 11.99
C GLU A 191 7.87 0.03 12.75
N TYR A 192 7.31 0.67 13.80
CA TYR A 192 6.19 0.10 14.56
C TYR A 192 4.97 -0.14 13.66
N ALA A 193 4.58 0.88 12.88
CA ALA A 193 3.45 0.80 11.97
C ALA A 193 3.63 -0.33 10.94
N ALA A 194 4.83 -0.47 10.38
CA ALA A 194 5.17 -1.51 9.41
C ALA A 194 5.10 -2.92 10.02
N ARG A 195 5.74 -3.15 11.17
CA ARG A 195 5.68 -4.43 11.87
C ARG A 195 4.27 -4.82 12.23
N TYR A 196 3.54 -3.91 12.86
CA TYR A 196 2.15 -4.14 13.25
C TYR A 196 1.27 -4.52 12.06
N ALA A 197 1.40 -3.80 10.94
CA ALA A 197 0.65 -4.09 9.72
C ALA A 197 0.96 -5.47 9.15
N VAL A 198 2.24 -5.84 9.05
CA VAL A 198 2.67 -7.13 8.52
C VAL A 198 2.20 -8.27 9.44
N ASP A 199 2.44 -8.19 10.75
CA ASP A 199 2.04 -9.22 11.71
C ASP A 199 0.52 -9.48 11.69
N LYS A 200 -0.27 -8.39 11.69
CA LYS A 200 -1.73 -8.51 11.62
C LYS A 200 -2.24 -9.01 10.27
N CYS A 201 -1.58 -8.65 9.17
CA CYS A 201 -1.87 -9.20 7.85
C CYS A 201 -1.56 -10.70 7.80
N LEU A 202 -0.41 -11.12 8.30
CA LEU A 202 -0.02 -12.53 8.34
C LEU A 202 -0.92 -13.36 9.26
N SER A 203 -1.44 -12.79 10.34
CA SER A 203 -2.46 -13.43 11.20
C SER A 203 -3.86 -13.43 10.60
N GLY A 204 -4.09 -12.79 9.45
CA GLY A 204 -5.37 -12.78 8.73
C GLY A 204 -6.37 -11.72 9.22
N LYS A 205 -5.94 -10.70 9.96
CA LYS A 205 -6.80 -9.59 10.39
C LYS A 205 -7.22 -8.74 9.17
N THR A 206 -8.52 -8.48 9.03
CA THR A 206 -9.06 -7.76 7.86
C THR A 206 -8.81 -6.26 7.94
N VAL A 207 -9.25 -5.60 9.01
CA VAL A 207 -9.00 -4.17 9.25
C VAL A 207 -7.89 -4.05 10.28
N ILE A 208 -6.81 -3.37 9.90
CA ILE A 208 -5.61 -3.22 10.73
C ILE A 208 -5.45 -1.74 11.08
N ILE A 209 -5.63 -1.39 12.33
CA ILE A 209 -5.47 -0.04 12.86
C ILE A 209 -4.47 -0.14 14.02
N PRO A 210 -3.29 0.49 13.91
CA PRO A 210 -2.34 0.49 15.03
C PRO A 210 -2.91 1.31 16.18
N SER A 211 -2.76 0.82 17.41
CA SER A 211 -3.05 1.60 18.61
C SER A 211 -2.03 2.74 18.73
N MET A 212 -2.49 3.87 19.22
CA MET A 212 -1.64 5.03 19.53
C MET A 212 -1.39 5.02 21.04
N ASP A 213 -0.77 3.93 21.55
CA ASP A 213 -0.39 3.84 22.96
C ASP A 213 0.89 4.63 23.25
#